data_9331ce24c1ca01c2f2e7b899863cdbb4
#
_entry.id   9331ce24c1ca01c2f2e7b899863cdbb4
#
_cell.length_a   1.000
_cell.length_b   1.000
_cell.length_c   1.000
_cell.angle_alpha   90.00
_cell.angle_beta   90.00
_cell.angle_gamma   90.00
#
_symmetry.space_group_name_H-M   'P 1'
#
loop_
_entity.id
_entity.type
_entity.pdbx_description
1 polymer ?
#
loop_
_entity_poly.entity_id
_entity_poly.type
_entity_poly.pdbx_seq_one_letter_code
_entity_poly.pdbx_strand_id
1 'polypeptide(L)'
;KINPLRVVEHLKPVAFTQPQPGVYVYDMGQNMVGWCRLTVSGPRGAVVTLRHAETVTPDGMLYMDNIRGAKVTNVYTLKGDGVEVNEPRFTYYGFRYVEMTGYPGEPSLDTLLGCVVHDDMTRAGSFVCSNPVLNDIYHNVYWGTRGNYRSMPTDCPQRDERQGWLGDRSEESRGETYLFNLAAFYSKWVCDMEDAQKENGSVSDVCPAYWPLYNDNVTWPSSFIIIPNMLYEQYADLNTLSEHYDGMKKWIEHILTYEQEGI
;
A
#
# COMPACT_ATOMS: atom_id res chain seq x y z
N LYS A 1 8.67 16.02 -9.01
CA LYS A 1 7.35 16.20 -8.38
C LYS A 1 6.54 14.95 -8.59
N ILE A 2 6.14 14.27 -7.51
CA ILE A 2 5.33 13.06 -7.54
C ILE A 2 3.82 13.35 -7.62
N ASN A 3 3.05 12.35 -7.98
CA ASN A 3 1.60 12.41 -7.92
C ASN A 3 1.13 12.47 -6.45
N PRO A 4 0.07 13.24 -6.13
CA PRO A 4 -0.44 13.30 -4.76
C PRO A 4 -1.21 12.03 -4.39
N LEU A 5 -1.19 11.66 -3.11
CA LEU A 5 -2.11 10.68 -2.54
C LEU A 5 -3.56 11.19 -2.63
N ARG A 6 -4.45 10.36 -3.16
CA ARG A 6 -5.88 10.70 -3.33
C ARG A 6 -6.78 9.51 -3.09
N VAL A 7 -8.03 9.78 -2.78
CA VAL A 7 -9.11 8.82 -3.00
C VAL A 7 -9.33 8.75 -4.51
N VAL A 8 -9.02 7.60 -5.10
CA VAL A 8 -9.07 7.38 -6.56
C VAL A 8 -10.30 6.61 -6.99
N GLU A 9 -10.95 5.91 -6.07
CA GLU A 9 -12.12 5.08 -6.33
C GLU A 9 -12.96 4.92 -5.07
N HIS A 10 -14.26 4.71 -5.24
CA HIS A 10 -15.17 4.38 -4.16
C HIS A 10 -15.79 3.01 -4.40
N LEU A 11 -15.80 2.16 -3.36
CA LEU A 11 -16.43 0.84 -3.37
C LEU A 11 -17.61 0.81 -2.39
N LYS A 12 -18.77 0.39 -2.86
CA LYS A 12 -19.89 0.05 -1.97
C LYS A 12 -19.72 -1.37 -1.44
N PRO A 13 -20.06 -1.65 -0.18
CA PRO A 13 -20.15 -3.03 0.30
C PRO A 13 -21.11 -3.83 -0.55
N VAL A 14 -20.79 -5.09 -0.83
CA VAL A 14 -21.66 -6.01 -1.59
C VAL A 14 -22.62 -6.78 -0.68
N ALA A 15 -22.26 -6.93 0.60
CA ALA A 15 -23.08 -7.60 1.61
C ALA A 15 -22.63 -7.17 3.02
N PHE A 16 -23.46 -7.45 4.01
CA PHE A 16 -23.04 -7.52 5.41
C PHE A 16 -23.81 -8.62 6.15
N THR A 17 -23.21 -9.11 7.22
CA THR A 17 -23.77 -10.11 8.12
C THR A 17 -23.79 -9.59 9.56
N GLN A 18 -24.54 -10.25 10.44
CA GLN A 18 -24.53 -9.98 11.87
C GLN A 18 -24.17 -11.29 12.61
N PRO A 19 -22.88 -11.63 12.69
CA PRO A 19 -22.45 -12.89 13.32
C PRO A 19 -22.74 -12.94 14.83
N GLN A 20 -22.82 -11.78 15.48
CA GLN A 20 -23.20 -11.64 16.88
C GLN A 20 -24.12 -10.41 17.07
N PRO A 21 -24.98 -10.37 18.09
CA PRO A 21 -25.81 -9.19 18.37
C PRO A 21 -24.98 -7.91 18.50
N GLY A 22 -25.32 -6.89 17.69
CA GLY A 22 -24.61 -5.60 17.66
C GLY A 22 -23.26 -5.59 16.96
N VAL A 23 -22.84 -6.70 16.33
CA VAL A 23 -21.63 -6.81 15.52
C VAL A 23 -22.01 -7.02 14.06
N TYR A 24 -21.68 -6.09 13.20
CA TYR A 24 -21.95 -6.14 11.77
C TYR A 24 -20.64 -6.28 11.01
N VAL A 25 -20.54 -7.27 10.10
CA VAL A 25 -19.35 -7.51 9.27
C VAL A 25 -19.71 -7.28 7.81
N TYR A 26 -19.15 -6.22 7.23
CA TYR A 26 -19.34 -5.82 5.84
C TYR A 26 -18.31 -6.47 4.95
N ASP A 27 -18.73 -7.00 3.79
CA ASP A 27 -17.87 -7.44 2.69
C ASP A 27 -17.81 -6.33 1.63
N MET A 28 -16.63 -5.78 1.38
CA MET A 28 -16.42 -4.76 0.35
C MET A 28 -16.38 -5.36 -1.08
N GLY A 29 -16.42 -6.70 -1.20
CA GLY A 29 -16.35 -7.40 -2.48
C GLY A 29 -14.95 -7.46 -3.09
N GLN A 30 -14.02 -6.65 -2.60
CA GLN A 30 -12.64 -6.53 -3.08
C GLN A 30 -11.69 -6.29 -1.90
N ASN A 31 -10.55 -7.00 -1.88
CA ASN A 31 -9.46 -6.63 -0.99
C ASN A 31 -8.84 -5.32 -1.49
N MET A 32 -8.97 -4.26 -0.73
CA MET A 32 -8.64 -2.90 -1.11
C MET A 32 -7.71 -2.24 -0.09
N VAL A 33 -7.13 -1.11 -0.47
CA VAL A 33 -6.32 -0.30 0.46
C VAL A 33 -6.85 1.13 0.52
N GLY A 34 -7.06 1.59 1.75
CA GLY A 34 -7.62 2.91 2.03
C GLY A 34 -8.34 2.94 3.38
N TRP A 35 -9.54 3.47 3.41
CA TRP A 35 -10.39 3.54 4.61
C TRP A 35 -11.88 3.46 4.28
N CYS A 36 -12.72 3.38 5.30
CA CYS A 36 -14.16 3.53 5.15
C CYS A 36 -14.64 4.91 5.58
N ARG A 37 -15.52 5.50 4.77
CA ARG A 37 -16.39 6.61 5.16
C ARG A 37 -17.60 6.03 5.87
N LEU A 38 -17.88 6.48 7.09
CA LEU A 38 -19.04 6.11 7.89
C LEU A 38 -20.09 7.21 7.82
N THR A 39 -21.32 6.85 7.42
CA THR A 39 -22.51 7.71 7.54
C THR A 39 -23.38 7.20 8.66
N VAL A 40 -23.66 8.02 9.66
CA VAL A 40 -24.36 7.61 10.88
C VAL A 40 -25.19 8.73 11.48
N SER A 41 -26.30 8.39 12.13
CA SER A 41 -27.09 9.29 12.97
C SER A 41 -27.36 8.61 14.31
N GLY A 42 -27.16 9.32 15.41
CA GLY A 42 -27.35 8.76 16.75
C GLY A 42 -27.22 9.79 17.86
N PRO A 43 -27.46 9.40 19.10
CA PRO A 43 -27.39 10.31 20.24
C PRO A 43 -25.95 10.77 20.51
N ARG A 44 -25.81 11.97 21.07
CA ARG A 44 -24.51 12.51 21.50
C ARG A 44 -23.81 11.53 22.47
N GLY A 45 -22.54 11.26 22.18
CA GLY A 45 -21.71 10.37 22.99
C GLY A 45 -21.81 8.89 22.57
N ALA A 46 -22.69 8.52 21.64
CA ALA A 46 -22.66 7.17 21.07
C ALA A 46 -21.31 6.92 20.39
N VAL A 47 -20.76 5.72 20.55
CA VAL A 47 -19.44 5.36 20.01
C VAL A 47 -19.62 4.26 18.99
N VAL A 48 -19.16 4.53 17.76
CA VAL A 48 -19.10 3.53 16.68
C VAL A 48 -17.64 3.16 16.43
N THR A 49 -17.36 1.86 16.41
CA THR A 49 -16.03 1.33 16.14
C THR A 49 -16.03 0.56 14.83
N LEU A 50 -15.04 0.85 13.98
CA LEU A 50 -14.75 0.10 12.75
C LEU A 50 -13.41 -0.61 12.90
N ARG A 51 -13.37 -1.94 12.65
CA ARG A 51 -12.14 -2.71 12.53
C ARG A 51 -12.04 -3.29 11.13
N HIS A 52 -10.81 -3.44 10.64
CA HIS A 52 -10.54 -3.79 9.23
C HIS A 52 -9.72 -5.08 9.17
N ALA A 53 -10.07 -6.01 8.26
CA ALA A 53 -9.31 -7.23 8.00
C ALA A 53 -9.46 -7.70 6.55
N GLU A 54 -8.54 -8.54 6.09
CA GLU A 54 -8.55 -9.10 4.73
C GLU A 54 -9.45 -10.33 4.60
N THR A 55 -9.71 -11.02 5.70
CA THR A 55 -10.49 -12.26 5.70
C THR A 55 -11.30 -12.41 7.00
N VAL A 56 -12.19 -13.39 7.00
CA VAL A 56 -13.04 -13.74 8.15
C VAL A 56 -12.80 -15.19 8.57
N THR A 57 -13.09 -15.47 9.83
CA THR A 57 -13.12 -16.82 10.39
C THR A 57 -14.40 -17.58 9.94
N PRO A 58 -14.48 -18.90 10.10
CA PRO A 58 -15.68 -19.68 9.72
C PRO A 58 -16.97 -19.25 10.39
N ASP A 59 -16.90 -18.62 11.57
CA ASP A 59 -18.05 -18.05 12.29
C ASP A 59 -18.41 -16.62 11.85
N GLY A 60 -17.72 -16.09 10.83
CA GLY A 60 -17.99 -14.79 10.22
C GLY A 60 -17.39 -13.58 10.93
N MET A 61 -16.57 -13.78 11.95
CA MET A 61 -15.82 -12.71 12.62
C MET A 61 -14.55 -12.35 11.85
N LEU A 62 -13.96 -11.20 12.11
CA LEU A 62 -12.69 -10.83 11.47
C LEU A 62 -11.56 -11.77 11.90
N TYR A 63 -10.75 -12.22 10.93
CA TYR A 63 -9.49 -12.89 11.20
C TYR A 63 -8.38 -11.84 11.36
N MET A 64 -7.74 -11.81 12.52
CA MET A 64 -6.83 -10.72 12.91
C MET A 64 -5.36 -11.17 13.11
N ASP A 65 -5.06 -12.47 13.09
CA ASP A 65 -3.72 -12.95 13.44
C ASP A 65 -2.64 -12.51 12.43
N ASN A 66 -3.03 -12.38 11.16
CA ASN A 66 -2.11 -11.99 10.07
C ASN A 66 -1.70 -10.52 10.09
N ILE A 67 -2.38 -9.67 10.86
CA ILE A 67 -2.07 -8.23 10.96
C ILE A 67 -1.08 -7.89 12.07
N ARG A 68 -0.64 -8.88 12.82
CA ARG A 68 0.33 -8.75 13.94
C ARG A 68 -0.14 -7.73 14.98
N GLY A 69 0.67 -6.69 15.26
CA GLY A 69 0.36 -5.62 16.20
C GLY A 69 -0.36 -4.40 15.62
N ALA A 70 -0.74 -4.43 14.34
CA ALA A 70 -1.35 -3.28 13.68
C ALA A 70 -2.71 -2.92 14.30
N LYS A 71 -2.89 -1.64 14.63
CA LYS A 71 -4.16 -1.10 15.15
C LYS A 71 -5.06 -0.68 14.00
N VAL A 72 -5.74 -1.62 13.38
CA VAL A 72 -6.60 -1.41 12.20
C VAL A 72 -8.01 -0.94 12.60
N THR A 73 -8.10 0.01 13.53
CA THR A 73 -9.34 0.40 14.22
C THR A 73 -9.57 1.91 14.13
N ASN A 74 -10.78 2.30 13.76
CA ASN A 74 -11.28 3.67 13.90
C ASN A 74 -12.40 3.70 14.97
N VAL A 75 -12.38 4.73 15.80
CA VAL A 75 -13.41 4.96 16.83
C VAL A 75 -13.99 6.35 16.63
N TYR A 76 -15.30 6.44 16.45
CA TYR A 76 -16.03 7.68 16.25
C TYR A 76 -17.01 7.90 17.38
N THR A 77 -16.88 9.03 18.08
CA THR A 77 -17.83 9.49 19.09
C THR A 77 -18.75 10.52 18.47
N LEU A 78 -20.04 10.23 18.43
CA LEU A 78 -21.02 11.08 17.78
C LEU A 78 -21.28 12.36 18.57
N LYS A 79 -21.44 13.46 17.86
CA LYS A 79 -21.85 14.75 18.45
C LYS A 79 -23.35 14.87 18.64
N GLY A 80 -24.16 14.06 17.91
CA GLY A 80 -25.61 13.97 18.07
C GLY A 80 -26.40 15.02 17.28
N ASP A 81 -25.84 15.59 16.23
CA ASP A 81 -26.43 16.62 15.39
C ASP A 81 -26.97 16.07 14.05
N GLY A 82 -27.90 15.11 14.12
CA GLY A 82 -28.46 14.49 12.92
C GLY A 82 -27.49 13.52 12.22
N VAL A 83 -27.42 13.59 10.89
CA VAL A 83 -26.52 12.71 10.11
C VAL A 83 -25.10 13.25 10.15
N GLU A 84 -24.18 12.38 10.57
CA GLU A 84 -22.74 12.64 10.61
C GLU A 84 -22.01 11.79 9.58
N VAL A 85 -21.00 12.38 8.95
CA VAL A 85 -20.10 11.68 8.02
C VAL A 85 -18.68 11.73 8.59
N ASN A 86 -18.11 10.56 8.81
CA ASN A 86 -16.82 10.42 9.47
C ASN A 86 -15.83 9.66 8.57
N GLU A 87 -14.62 10.18 8.46
CA GLU A 87 -13.47 9.55 7.79
C GLU A 87 -12.21 9.73 8.64
N PRO A 88 -11.28 8.76 8.66
CA PRO A 88 -10.00 8.95 9.32
C PRO A 88 -9.10 9.89 8.51
N ARG A 89 -8.05 10.42 9.16
CA ARG A 89 -6.99 11.21 8.51
C ARG A 89 -5.62 10.65 8.87
N PHE A 90 -4.69 10.75 7.93
CA PHE A 90 -3.28 10.33 8.09
C PHE A 90 -3.12 8.85 8.47
N THR A 91 -4.04 8.00 8.02
CA THR A 91 -3.99 6.54 8.19
C THR A 91 -4.60 5.84 6.97
N TYR A 92 -4.32 4.56 6.82
CA TYR A 92 -4.93 3.68 5.83
C TYR A 92 -4.85 2.22 6.30
N TYR A 93 -5.64 1.36 5.70
CA TYR A 93 -5.74 -0.07 6.01
C TYR A 93 -5.78 -0.89 4.73
N GLY A 94 -5.25 -2.12 4.75
CA GLY A 94 -5.51 -3.14 3.75
C GLY A 94 -6.61 -4.06 4.25
N PHE A 95 -7.73 -4.18 3.53
CA PHE A 95 -8.90 -4.92 3.99
C PHE A 95 -9.87 -5.27 2.87
N ARG A 96 -10.61 -6.33 3.08
CA ARG A 96 -11.86 -6.63 2.37
C ARG A 96 -13.07 -6.54 3.30
N TYR A 97 -12.88 -6.89 4.57
CA TYR A 97 -13.96 -6.95 5.55
C TYR A 97 -13.84 -5.84 6.59
N VAL A 98 -14.98 -5.29 6.98
CA VAL A 98 -15.07 -4.25 8.01
C VAL A 98 -16.09 -4.66 9.07
N GLU A 99 -15.62 -4.86 10.28
CA GLU A 99 -16.47 -5.07 11.45
C GLU A 99 -16.89 -3.73 12.03
N MET A 100 -18.17 -3.55 12.23
CA MET A 100 -18.75 -2.37 12.86
C MET A 100 -19.50 -2.75 14.13
N THR A 101 -19.19 -2.06 15.22
CA THR A 101 -19.88 -2.21 16.52
C THR A 101 -20.33 -0.86 17.05
N GLY A 102 -21.34 -0.89 17.95
CA GLY A 102 -21.85 0.32 18.58
C GLY A 102 -22.71 1.22 17.68
N TYR A 103 -23.10 0.73 16.50
CA TYR A 103 -23.95 1.50 15.58
C TYR A 103 -25.35 1.73 16.20
N PRO A 104 -25.83 2.98 16.30
CA PRO A 104 -27.15 3.27 16.85
C PRO A 104 -28.25 2.95 15.83
N GLY A 105 -29.04 1.93 16.12
CA GLY A 105 -30.13 1.44 15.25
C GLY A 105 -29.66 0.32 14.31
N GLU A 106 -30.30 0.20 13.15
CA GLU A 106 -30.00 -0.82 12.14
C GLU A 106 -29.23 -0.21 10.97
N PRO A 107 -28.04 -0.73 10.65
CA PRO A 107 -27.27 -0.22 9.53
C PRO A 107 -27.78 -0.79 8.19
N SER A 108 -27.36 -0.15 7.10
CA SER A 108 -27.60 -0.60 5.72
C SER A 108 -26.29 -0.72 4.93
N LEU A 109 -26.37 -1.15 3.68
CA LEU A 109 -25.19 -1.15 2.80
C LEU A 109 -24.65 0.27 2.53
N ASP A 110 -25.49 1.30 2.60
CA ASP A 110 -25.07 2.70 2.40
C ASP A 110 -24.45 3.33 3.67
N THR A 111 -24.38 2.59 4.78
CA THR A 111 -23.74 3.05 6.02
C THR A 111 -22.25 3.22 5.87
N LEU A 112 -21.60 2.35 5.08
CA LEU A 112 -20.17 2.40 4.79
C LEU A 112 -19.91 2.63 3.30
N LEU A 113 -18.85 3.38 3.00
CA LEU A 113 -18.31 3.55 1.65
C LEU A 113 -16.79 3.37 1.71
N GLY A 114 -16.26 2.40 0.99
CA GLY A 114 -14.83 2.18 0.86
C GLY A 114 -14.19 3.28 0.00
N CYS A 115 -13.16 3.91 0.52
CA CYS A 115 -12.37 4.93 -0.16
C CYS A 115 -11.01 4.32 -0.52
N VAL A 116 -10.80 3.96 -1.78
CA VAL A 116 -9.53 3.41 -2.28
C VAL A 116 -8.52 4.54 -2.43
N VAL A 117 -7.37 4.39 -1.81
CA VAL A 117 -6.35 5.45 -1.73
C VAL A 117 -5.00 4.95 -2.22
N HIS A 118 -4.38 5.68 -3.11
CA HIS A 118 -2.99 5.53 -3.53
C HIS A 118 -2.49 6.80 -4.24
N ASP A 119 -1.20 6.86 -4.61
CA ASP A 119 -0.70 7.94 -5.47
C ASP A 119 -1.50 7.99 -6.77
N ASP A 120 -1.90 9.19 -7.20
CA ASP A 120 -2.76 9.42 -8.37
C ASP A 120 -2.00 9.15 -9.68
N MET A 121 -1.69 7.88 -9.91
CA MET A 121 -0.94 7.42 -11.08
C MET A 121 -1.88 7.12 -12.24
N THR A 122 -1.47 7.52 -13.43
CA THR A 122 -2.19 7.20 -14.66
C THR A 122 -2.02 5.72 -14.99
N ARG A 123 -3.12 5.06 -15.32
CA ARG A 123 -3.09 3.68 -15.81
C ARG A 123 -2.35 3.62 -17.15
N ALA A 124 -1.37 2.72 -17.28
CA ALA A 124 -0.56 2.57 -18.50
C ALA A 124 -1.16 1.57 -19.49
N GLY A 125 -1.79 0.49 -19.00
CA GLY A 125 -2.29 -0.57 -19.86
C GLY A 125 -3.45 -1.36 -19.27
N SER A 126 -3.96 -2.29 -20.07
CA SER A 126 -4.98 -3.26 -19.66
C SER A 126 -4.73 -4.59 -20.36
N PHE A 127 -5.15 -5.67 -19.72
CA PHE A 127 -5.03 -7.01 -20.28
C PHE A 127 -6.35 -7.77 -20.09
N VAL A 128 -6.80 -8.43 -21.15
CA VAL A 128 -7.93 -9.36 -21.15
C VAL A 128 -7.65 -10.44 -22.17
N CYS A 129 -7.90 -11.69 -21.83
CA CYS A 129 -7.81 -12.82 -22.73
C CYS A 129 -8.95 -13.83 -22.49
N SER A 130 -9.00 -14.89 -23.31
CA SER A 130 -10.02 -15.96 -23.19
C SER A 130 -9.82 -16.88 -21.97
N ASN A 131 -8.65 -16.88 -21.35
CA ASN A 131 -8.38 -17.68 -20.16
C ASN A 131 -8.75 -16.90 -18.89
N PRO A 132 -9.77 -17.30 -18.12
CA PRO A 132 -10.21 -16.59 -16.94
C PRO A 132 -9.12 -16.52 -15.84
N VAL A 133 -8.32 -17.57 -15.67
CA VAL A 133 -7.24 -17.61 -14.68
C VAL A 133 -6.20 -16.50 -14.91
N LEU A 134 -5.84 -16.25 -16.16
CA LEU A 134 -4.91 -15.15 -16.50
C LEU A 134 -5.53 -13.77 -16.23
N ASN A 135 -6.84 -13.63 -16.48
CA ASN A 135 -7.56 -12.39 -16.15
C ASN A 135 -7.61 -12.18 -14.63
N ASP A 136 -7.83 -13.23 -13.84
CA ASP A 136 -7.82 -13.17 -12.38
C ASP A 136 -6.43 -12.85 -11.83
N ILE A 137 -5.37 -13.43 -12.40
CA ILE A 137 -3.98 -13.07 -12.06
C ILE A 137 -3.73 -11.59 -12.33
N TYR A 138 -4.11 -11.09 -13.53
CA TYR A 138 -3.97 -9.67 -13.85
C TYR A 138 -4.74 -8.77 -12.88
N HIS A 139 -5.98 -9.14 -12.53
CA HIS A 139 -6.79 -8.44 -11.55
C HIS A 139 -6.11 -8.38 -10.18
N ASN A 140 -5.60 -9.51 -9.71
CA ASN A 140 -4.93 -9.60 -8.41
C ASN A 140 -3.63 -8.75 -8.37
N VAL A 141 -2.82 -8.83 -9.45
CA VAL A 141 -1.61 -8.01 -9.57
C VAL A 141 -1.95 -6.52 -9.59
N TYR A 142 -2.98 -6.12 -10.35
CA TYR A 142 -3.43 -4.72 -10.40
C TYR A 142 -3.84 -4.18 -9.02
N TRP A 143 -4.62 -4.95 -8.25
CA TRP A 143 -5.07 -4.55 -6.92
C TRP A 143 -3.94 -4.59 -5.88
N GLY A 144 -3.07 -5.59 -5.93
CA GLY A 144 -1.90 -5.70 -5.06
C GLY A 144 -0.93 -4.55 -5.28
N THR A 145 -0.60 -4.25 -6.53
CA THR A 145 0.31 -3.17 -6.92
C THR A 145 -0.21 -1.81 -6.45
N ARG A 146 -1.44 -1.43 -6.84
CA ARG A 146 -2.02 -0.12 -6.45
C ARG A 146 -2.20 0.02 -4.95
N GLY A 147 -2.39 -1.08 -4.23
CA GLY A 147 -2.52 -1.13 -2.79
C GLY A 147 -1.23 -0.75 -2.03
N ASN A 148 -0.08 -0.80 -2.69
CA ASN A 148 1.23 -0.58 -2.07
C ASN A 148 1.94 0.72 -2.51
N TYR A 149 1.23 1.67 -3.13
CA TYR A 149 1.81 2.94 -3.57
C TYR A 149 1.35 4.10 -2.69
N ARG A 150 2.28 4.60 -1.85
CA ARG A 150 2.08 5.71 -0.89
C ARG A 150 3.31 6.57 -0.79
N SER A 151 3.62 7.33 -1.86
CA SER A 151 4.83 8.13 -2.03
C SER A 151 6.13 7.31 -2.07
N MET A 152 6.05 6.04 -1.78
CA MET A 152 7.04 4.98 -1.91
C MET A 152 6.30 3.66 -2.14
N PRO A 153 6.92 2.65 -2.77
CA PRO A 153 6.35 1.31 -2.81
C PRO A 153 6.50 0.65 -1.43
N THR A 154 5.40 0.14 -0.87
CA THR A 154 5.43 -0.61 0.40
C THR A 154 5.36 -2.10 0.15
N ASP A 155 5.90 -2.90 1.07
CA ASP A 155 5.85 -4.36 1.03
C ASP A 155 4.43 -4.89 1.28
N CYS A 156 3.69 -4.24 2.14
CA CYS A 156 2.35 -4.67 2.52
C CYS A 156 1.50 -3.49 3.02
N PRO A 157 0.15 -3.55 2.88
CA PRO A 157 -0.71 -2.46 3.32
C PRO A 157 -1.43 -2.72 4.65
N GLN A 158 -1.51 -3.98 5.15
CA GLN A 158 -2.47 -4.39 6.17
C GLN A 158 -1.88 -4.55 7.59
N ARG A 159 -0.59 -4.79 7.72
CA ARG A 159 0.08 -5.13 9.00
C ARG A 159 1.04 -4.03 9.46
N ASP A 160 1.70 -4.23 10.58
CA ASP A 160 2.63 -3.28 11.23
C ASP A 160 4.04 -3.25 10.61
N GLU A 161 4.15 -3.38 9.30
CA GLU A 161 5.40 -3.29 8.52
C GLU A 161 5.36 -2.04 7.62
N ARG A 162 4.84 -2.12 6.40
CA ARG A 162 4.60 -0.99 5.48
C ARG A 162 5.86 -0.21 5.16
N GLN A 163 6.96 -0.93 4.88
CA GLN A 163 8.24 -0.33 4.58
C GLN A 163 8.53 -0.35 3.08
N GLY A 164 9.39 0.56 2.65
CA GLY A 164 9.90 0.60 1.28
C GLY A 164 11.06 -0.39 1.10
N TRP A 165 10.78 -1.69 1.16
CA TRP A 165 11.78 -2.72 0.93
C TRP A 165 12.29 -2.68 -0.51
N LEU A 166 13.61 -2.56 -0.67
CA LEU A 166 14.24 -2.43 -1.97
C LEU A 166 14.16 -3.73 -2.78
N GLY A 167 14.43 -4.86 -2.14
CA GLY A 167 14.46 -6.17 -2.79
C GLY A 167 13.17 -6.52 -3.50
N ASP A 168 12.02 -6.22 -2.90
CA ASP A 168 10.70 -6.47 -3.48
C ASP A 168 10.56 -5.78 -4.86
N ARG A 169 11.16 -4.60 -5.02
CA ARG A 169 11.02 -3.80 -6.25
C ARG A 169 12.09 -4.08 -7.30
N SER A 170 13.20 -4.71 -6.93
CA SER A 170 14.18 -5.17 -7.92
C SER A 170 13.54 -6.07 -8.97
N GLU A 171 12.66 -6.97 -8.54
CA GLU A 171 12.01 -7.96 -9.39
C GLU A 171 10.72 -7.43 -10.06
N GLU A 172 9.92 -6.64 -9.33
CA GLU A 172 8.57 -6.29 -9.74
C GLU A 172 8.48 -5.00 -10.56
N SER A 173 9.37 -4.03 -10.34
CA SER A 173 9.26 -2.65 -10.84
C SER A 173 9.01 -2.56 -12.35
N ARG A 174 9.64 -3.40 -13.15
CA ARG A 174 9.45 -3.43 -14.60
C ARG A 174 8.04 -3.90 -14.99
N GLY A 175 7.52 -4.93 -14.34
CA GLY A 175 6.16 -5.44 -14.57
C GLY A 175 5.09 -4.42 -14.24
N GLU A 176 5.30 -3.65 -13.19
CA GLU A 176 4.37 -2.62 -12.72
C GLU A 176 4.21 -1.47 -13.72
N THR A 177 5.23 -1.16 -14.54
CA THR A 177 5.15 -0.11 -15.58
C THR A 177 4.13 -0.40 -16.67
N TYR A 178 3.74 -1.66 -16.84
CA TYR A 178 2.64 -2.04 -17.76
C TYR A 178 1.24 -1.80 -17.15
N LEU A 179 1.17 -1.60 -15.84
CA LEU A 179 -0.08 -1.28 -15.14
C LEU A 179 -0.29 0.23 -15.00
N PHE A 180 0.79 0.95 -14.61
CA PHE A 180 0.76 2.37 -14.28
C PHE A 180 1.95 3.11 -14.86
N ASN A 181 1.77 4.40 -15.15
CA ASN A 181 2.90 5.29 -15.42
C ASN A 181 3.60 5.63 -14.09
N LEU A 182 4.78 5.06 -13.88
CA LEU A 182 5.54 5.12 -12.64
C LEU A 182 6.82 5.96 -12.75
N ALA A 183 7.04 6.65 -13.87
CA ALA A 183 8.27 7.41 -14.09
C ALA A 183 8.58 8.36 -12.92
N ALA A 184 7.66 9.28 -12.61
CA ALA A 184 7.86 10.25 -11.53
C ALA A 184 7.91 9.60 -10.12
N PHE A 185 7.19 8.49 -9.93
CA PHE A 185 7.14 7.76 -8.67
C PHE A 185 8.49 7.11 -8.35
N TYR A 186 9.01 6.33 -9.28
CA TYR A 186 10.29 5.65 -9.11
C TYR A 186 11.50 6.60 -9.17
N SER A 187 11.48 7.64 -10.01
CA SER A 187 12.52 8.67 -10.01
C SER A 187 12.64 9.34 -8.63
N LYS A 188 11.51 9.67 -7.99
CA LYS A 188 11.52 10.20 -6.62
C LYS A 188 12.09 9.18 -5.62
N TRP A 189 11.73 7.91 -5.75
CA TRP A 189 12.21 6.88 -4.81
C TRP A 189 13.71 6.59 -4.95
N VAL A 190 14.28 6.76 -6.15
CA VAL A 190 15.74 6.75 -6.36
C VAL A 190 16.43 7.88 -5.58
N CYS A 191 15.81 9.09 -5.54
CA CYS A 191 16.32 10.17 -4.69
C CYS A 191 16.31 9.77 -3.19
N ASP A 192 15.23 9.11 -2.72
CA ASP A 192 15.16 8.62 -1.32
C ASP A 192 16.28 7.61 -1.01
N MET A 193 16.66 6.76 -1.98
CA MET A 193 17.77 5.81 -1.82
C MET A 193 19.11 6.52 -1.69
N GLU A 194 19.35 7.54 -2.53
CA GLU A 194 20.58 8.34 -2.47
C GLU A 194 20.65 9.15 -1.17
N ASP A 195 19.55 9.78 -0.76
CA ASP A 195 19.46 10.50 0.51
C ASP A 195 19.75 9.60 1.73
N ALA A 196 19.46 8.30 1.61
CA ALA A 196 19.73 7.30 2.66
C ALA A 196 21.15 6.69 2.53
N GLN A 197 21.91 6.94 1.46
CA GLN A 197 23.22 6.35 1.24
C GLN A 197 24.25 6.90 2.25
N LYS A 198 25.01 6.00 2.87
CA LYS A 198 26.09 6.36 3.80
C LYS A 198 27.33 6.88 3.05
N GLU A 199 28.20 7.58 3.78
CA GLU A 199 29.48 8.07 3.25
C GLU A 199 30.38 6.97 2.66
N ASN A 200 30.32 5.75 3.20
CA ASN A 200 31.06 4.60 2.68
C ASN A 200 30.44 3.95 1.44
N GLY A 201 29.25 4.39 1.02
CA GLY A 201 28.53 3.85 -0.12
C GLY A 201 27.41 2.88 0.21
N SER A 202 27.31 2.38 1.45
CA SER A 202 26.25 1.46 1.89
C SER A 202 24.86 2.10 1.71
N VAL A 203 23.90 1.32 1.19
CA VAL A 203 22.49 1.71 1.01
C VAL A 203 21.62 0.83 1.93
N SER A 204 20.60 1.42 2.53
CA SER A 204 19.68 0.66 3.40
C SER A 204 18.82 -0.30 2.60
N ASP A 205 18.49 -1.46 3.16
CA ASP A 205 17.54 -2.42 2.58
C ASP A 205 16.11 -1.84 2.47
N VAL A 206 15.82 -0.79 3.23
CA VAL A 206 14.54 -0.07 3.29
C VAL A 206 14.74 1.40 2.99
N CYS A 207 13.99 1.97 2.05
CA CYS A 207 14.03 3.40 1.73
C CYS A 207 12.62 4.01 1.61
N PRO A 208 12.37 5.19 2.25
CA PRO A 208 13.27 5.89 3.19
C PRO A 208 13.72 5.00 4.35
N ALA A 209 14.91 5.24 4.89
CA ALA A 209 15.54 4.37 5.90
C ALA A 209 14.91 4.55 7.31
N TYR A 210 13.59 4.41 7.42
CA TYR A 210 12.89 4.41 8.71
C TYR A 210 13.38 3.26 9.62
N TRP A 211 13.59 2.09 9.03
CA TRP A 211 14.41 1.03 9.59
C TRP A 211 15.81 1.10 8.96
N PRO A 212 16.84 1.57 9.68
CA PRO A 212 18.16 1.77 9.11
C PRO A 212 18.93 0.44 8.99
N LEU A 213 18.48 -0.41 8.08
CA LEU A 213 19.03 -1.76 7.86
C LEU A 213 20.12 -1.71 6.79
N TYR A 214 21.34 -1.46 7.19
CA TYR A 214 22.52 -1.42 6.33
C TYR A 214 23.28 -2.74 6.45
N ASN A 215 22.71 -3.78 5.86
CA ASN A 215 23.25 -5.15 5.93
C ASN A 215 24.22 -5.47 4.79
N ASP A 216 24.41 -4.53 3.84
CA ASP A 216 25.19 -4.69 2.62
C ASP A 216 24.81 -5.97 1.82
N ASN A 217 23.53 -6.27 1.87
CA ASN A 217 22.90 -7.32 1.11
C ASN A 217 22.83 -6.91 -0.35
N VAL A 218 23.49 -7.65 -1.24
CA VAL A 218 23.54 -7.30 -2.67
C VAL A 218 22.16 -7.20 -3.29
N THR A 219 21.23 -8.05 -2.89
CA THR A 219 19.90 -8.16 -3.53
C THR A 219 19.05 -6.91 -3.31
N TRP A 220 18.92 -6.43 -2.07
CA TRP A 220 18.04 -5.30 -1.75
C TRP A 220 18.58 -3.97 -2.28
N PRO A 221 19.77 -3.50 -1.89
CA PRO A 221 20.31 -2.22 -2.33
C PRO A 221 20.58 -2.13 -3.84
N SER A 222 20.70 -3.25 -4.56
CA SER A 222 20.85 -3.24 -6.02
C SER A 222 19.64 -2.62 -6.75
N SER A 223 18.50 -2.45 -6.09
CA SER A 223 17.40 -1.63 -6.61
C SER A 223 17.84 -0.21 -6.96
N PHE A 224 18.84 0.32 -6.27
CA PHE A 224 19.42 1.64 -6.58
C PHE A 224 20.10 1.70 -7.96
N ILE A 225 20.36 0.54 -8.58
CA ILE A 225 20.89 0.43 -9.96
C ILE A 225 19.78 -0.05 -10.91
N ILE A 226 19.03 -1.06 -10.49
CA ILE A 226 18.03 -1.74 -11.31
C ILE A 226 16.90 -0.77 -11.69
N ILE A 227 16.43 0.04 -10.74
CA ILE A 227 15.30 0.96 -10.96
C ILE A 227 15.68 2.12 -11.90
N PRO A 228 16.81 2.83 -11.75
CA PRO A 228 17.24 3.83 -12.75
C PRO A 228 17.42 3.23 -14.14
N ASN A 229 17.98 2.02 -14.26
CA ASN A 229 18.07 1.33 -15.54
C ASN A 229 16.69 1.01 -16.11
N MET A 230 15.76 0.51 -15.32
CA MET A 230 14.38 0.26 -15.73
C MET A 230 13.68 1.55 -16.19
N LEU A 231 13.89 2.68 -15.49
CA LEU A 231 13.35 3.98 -15.90
C LEU A 231 13.89 4.43 -17.26
N TYR A 232 15.19 4.20 -17.52
CA TYR A 232 15.78 4.47 -18.81
C TYR A 232 15.17 3.58 -19.91
N GLU A 233 15.06 2.27 -19.68
CA GLU A 233 14.52 1.32 -20.65
C GLU A 233 13.04 1.55 -20.98
N GLN A 234 12.22 1.88 -19.98
CA GLN A 234 10.77 2.01 -20.12
C GLN A 234 10.31 3.42 -20.49
N TYR A 235 11.04 4.45 -20.05
CA TYR A 235 10.62 5.85 -20.19
C TYR A 235 11.67 6.73 -20.85
N ALA A 236 12.82 6.18 -21.26
CA ALA A 236 13.99 6.93 -21.76
C ALA A 236 14.48 8.01 -20.77
N ASP A 237 14.32 7.77 -19.47
CA ASP A 237 14.72 8.69 -18.40
C ASP A 237 16.24 8.63 -18.17
N LEU A 238 16.97 9.33 -19.04
CA LEU A 238 18.42 9.49 -18.90
C LEU A 238 18.78 10.42 -17.73
N ASN A 239 17.87 11.30 -17.32
CA ASN A 239 18.15 12.26 -16.25
C ASN A 239 18.35 11.54 -14.93
N THR A 240 17.43 10.65 -14.52
CA THR A 240 17.57 9.87 -13.29
C THR A 240 18.86 9.05 -13.28
N LEU A 241 19.23 8.40 -14.40
CA LEU A 241 20.52 7.71 -14.51
C LEU A 241 21.72 8.63 -14.30
N SER A 242 21.70 9.82 -14.92
CA SER A 242 22.83 10.76 -14.87
C SER A 242 22.96 11.40 -13.50
N GLU A 243 21.85 11.80 -12.89
CA GLU A 243 21.82 12.49 -11.59
C GLU A 243 22.32 11.58 -10.46
N HIS A 244 22.01 10.28 -10.52
CA HIS A 244 22.34 9.32 -9.46
C HIS A 244 23.52 8.40 -9.79
N TYR A 245 24.24 8.65 -10.92
CA TYR A 245 25.32 7.79 -11.36
C TYR A 245 26.43 7.63 -10.32
N ASP A 246 26.85 8.71 -9.70
CA ASP A 246 27.93 8.69 -8.70
C ASP A 246 27.52 7.92 -7.44
N GLY A 247 26.25 8.03 -7.02
CA GLY A 247 25.68 7.25 -5.92
C GLY A 247 25.65 5.74 -6.24
N MET A 248 25.20 5.38 -7.44
CA MET A 248 25.19 3.99 -7.92
C MET A 248 26.60 3.40 -7.99
N LYS A 249 27.54 4.16 -8.54
CA LYS A 249 28.97 3.77 -8.62
C LYS A 249 29.53 3.54 -7.21
N LYS A 250 29.27 4.46 -6.30
CA LYS A 250 29.71 4.38 -4.90
C LYS A 250 29.19 3.13 -4.19
N TRP A 251 27.95 2.72 -4.46
CA TRP A 251 27.39 1.45 -3.97
C TRP A 251 28.18 0.25 -4.51
N ILE A 252 28.46 0.20 -5.82
CA ILE A 252 29.26 -0.88 -6.43
C ILE A 252 30.65 -0.93 -5.83
N GLU A 253 31.32 0.22 -5.71
CA GLU A 253 32.68 0.31 -5.13
C GLU A 253 32.67 -0.18 -3.68
N HIS A 254 31.62 0.12 -2.91
CA HIS A 254 31.46 -0.36 -1.54
C HIS A 254 31.30 -1.89 -1.49
N ILE A 255 30.45 -2.48 -2.33
CA ILE A 255 30.25 -3.93 -2.35
C ILE A 255 31.51 -4.67 -2.83
N LEU A 256 32.26 -4.13 -3.75
CA LEU A 256 33.53 -4.70 -4.19
C LEU A 256 34.57 -4.78 -3.06
N THR A 257 34.43 -4.03 -1.96
CA THR A 257 35.31 -4.18 -0.80
C THR A 257 35.13 -5.52 -0.07
N TYR A 258 34.01 -6.21 -0.30
CA TYR A 258 33.73 -7.55 0.26
C TYR A 258 34.17 -8.68 -0.67
N GLU A 259 34.62 -8.37 -1.89
CA GLU A 259 35.06 -9.38 -2.83
C GLU A 259 36.26 -10.17 -2.29
N GLN A 260 36.17 -11.50 -2.35
CA GLN A 260 37.23 -12.42 -2.00
C GLN A 260 37.43 -13.41 -3.17
N GLU A 261 38.63 -13.43 -3.76
CA GLU A 261 38.99 -14.36 -4.85
C GLU A 261 38.05 -14.34 -6.07
N GLY A 262 37.47 -13.16 -6.38
CA GLY A 262 36.55 -12.99 -7.50
C GLY A 262 35.09 -13.39 -7.22
N ILE A 263 34.74 -13.55 -5.96
CA ILE A 263 33.37 -13.85 -5.48
C ILE A 263 32.95 -12.83 -4.43
#